data_ceaa601655ccb46ff67aa29a0988335a
#
_entry.id   ceaa601655ccb46ff67aa29a0988335a
#
_cell.length_a   1.000
_cell.length_b   1.000
_cell.length_c   1.000
_cell.angle_alpha   90.00
_cell.angle_beta   90.00
_cell.angle_gamma   90.00
#
_symmetry.space_group_name_H-M   'P 1'
#
loop_
_entity.id
_entity.type
_entity.pdbx_description
1 polymer ?
#
loop_
_entity_poly.entity_id
_entity_poly.type
_entity_poly.pdbx_seq_one_letter_code
_entity_poly.pdbx_strand_id
1 'polypeptide(L)'
;MSINRRSKNITEGVARAPNRSMYYGMGYTEGDFGKPMIGVANGHSTITPCNSGLQRLADAAVIGLKEAGANPQVFGTPTISDGMAMGTEGMKYSLVSREVIADCVETCVGGQWMDGVMVIGGCDKNMPGGMMGMLRANVPSIYIYGGTILPGRYKGQDLNIVSVFEAVGQFSAGNMSEEDFCAIERKAIPGSGSCGGMYTANTMSSAFEALGLSLPFASTMANVEGEIVGMVEQAAKVLVEAVKADLKPRDIVTKQAIENAVAVIMATGGSTNAVLHFLAIAHAAEVEWTIDDFERVRRRTPVLCDLKPSGKYLAIDLHRAGGIPAVMKVLLDAGLLHGDCMTITGKTVAQNLADMPPLREYGADQDVIRPLANPMYAEGHLAILKGNLSPEGCVAKITGLKNPVMTGPARVFDDEQSALAAIMAKRIVPGDVMVLRYLGPKGGPGMPEMLAPTGALIGQGLGESVGLITDGRFSGGTWGMVVGHVAPEAYAGGLIALVQEGDSITIDSHQLLLQLNVDDAEIVRRRAGWAPPAPRYTRGVLAKFAKNASSASTGAVLDLD
;
A
#
# COMPACT_ATOMS: atom_id res chain seq x y z
N MET A 1 3.16 -33.25 18.44
CA MET A 1 3.97 -32.15 19.05
C MET A 1 3.02 -31.20 19.76
N SER A 2 3.50 -30.53 20.84
CA SER A 2 2.68 -29.54 21.55
C SER A 2 2.33 -28.37 20.65
N ILE A 3 1.08 -27.87 20.71
CA ILE A 3 0.61 -26.73 19.91
C ILE A 3 1.17 -25.39 20.41
N ASN A 4 1.49 -25.31 21.71
CA ASN A 4 2.11 -24.16 22.37
C ASN A 4 3.66 -24.19 22.23
N ARG A 5 4.15 -24.30 20.98
CA ARG A 5 5.57 -24.55 20.68
C ARG A 5 6.51 -23.51 21.26
N ARG A 6 6.10 -22.24 21.25
CA ARG A 6 6.88 -21.10 21.73
C ARG A 6 6.48 -20.71 23.15
N SER A 7 5.19 -20.55 23.41
CA SER A 7 4.68 -20.05 24.69
C SER A 7 4.97 -21.00 25.84
N LYS A 8 5.19 -22.29 25.61
CA LYS A 8 5.68 -23.22 26.66
C LYS A 8 6.98 -22.73 27.35
N ASN A 9 7.82 -21.95 26.64
CA ASN A 9 9.05 -21.40 27.20
C ASN A 9 8.78 -20.40 28.36
N ILE A 10 7.57 -19.85 28.43
CA ILE A 10 7.14 -18.92 29.49
C ILE A 10 6.01 -19.49 30.37
N THR A 11 5.43 -20.64 30.02
CA THR A 11 4.32 -21.24 30.79
C THR A 11 4.68 -22.56 31.49
N GLU A 12 5.69 -23.31 31.03
CA GLU A 12 5.97 -24.63 31.53
C GLU A 12 7.18 -24.66 32.47
N GLY A 13 7.14 -25.60 33.45
CA GLY A 13 8.21 -25.84 34.40
C GLY A 13 8.16 -24.95 35.65
N VAL A 14 8.89 -25.37 36.70
CA VAL A 14 8.89 -24.70 38.03
C VAL A 14 9.43 -23.28 37.92
N ALA A 15 10.48 -23.06 37.13
CA ALA A 15 11.11 -21.75 36.95
C ALA A 15 10.16 -20.71 36.30
N ARG A 16 9.03 -21.14 35.73
CA ARG A 16 8.01 -20.28 35.11
C ARG A 16 6.81 -19.99 36.02
N ALA A 17 6.88 -20.36 37.30
CA ALA A 17 5.85 -20.02 38.28
C ALA A 17 5.60 -18.49 38.38
N PRO A 18 6.61 -17.59 38.35
CA PRO A 18 6.36 -16.15 38.33
C PRO A 18 5.58 -15.70 37.10
N ASN A 19 5.88 -16.25 35.90
CA ASN A 19 5.17 -15.95 34.67
C ASN A 19 3.70 -16.36 34.76
N ARG A 20 3.43 -17.61 35.22
CA ARG A 20 2.05 -18.10 35.40
C ARG A 20 1.28 -17.27 36.43
N SER A 21 1.96 -16.79 37.49
CA SER A 21 1.34 -15.90 38.48
C SER A 21 0.80 -14.62 37.83
N MET A 22 1.52 -14.04 36.84
CA MET A 22 1.04 -12.89 36.08
C MET A 22 -0.18 -13.26 35.24
N TYR A 23 -0.17 -14.44 34.60
CA TYR A 23 -1.31 -14.93 33.81
C TYR A 23 -2.53 -15.19 34.70
N TYR A 24 -2.38 -15.78 35.88
CA TYR A 24 -3.49 -15.94 36.86
C TYR A 24 -4.09 -14.59 37.22
N GLY A 25 -3.27 -13.55 37.42
CA GLY A 25 -3.73 -12.18 37.66
C GLY A 25 -4.60 -11.59 36.53
N MET A 26 -4.47 -12.12 35.31
CA MET A 26 -5.28 -11.76 34.14
C MET A 26 -6.47 -12.72 33.91
N GLY A 27 -6.72 -13.66 34.82
CA GLY A 27 -7.84 -14.59 34.74
C GLY A 27 -7.57 -15.89 33.97
N TYR A 28 -6.33 -16.20 33.63
CA TYR A 28 -5.96 -17.50 33.06
C TYR A 28 -6.05 -18.61 34.10
N THR A 29 -6.26 -19.82 33.64
CA THR A 29 -6.32 -21.05 34.48
C THR A 29 -5.22 -22.03 34.07
N GLU A 30 -5.01 -23.11 34.87
CA GLU A 30 -4.06 -24.16 34.49
C GLU A 30 -4.35 -24.79 33.14
N GLY A 31 -5.65 -24.94 32.77
CA GLY A 31 -6.08 -25.47 31.47
C GLY A 31 -5.69 -24.61 30.27
N ASP A 32 -5.32 -23.35 30.50
CA ASP A 32 -4.96 -22.43 29.42
C ASP A 32 -3.48 -22.53 29.02
N PHE A 33 -2.61 -23.01 29.91
CA PHE A 33 -1.16 -23.06 29.61
C PHE A 33 -0.77 -24.11 28.57
N GLY A 34 -1.63 -25.07 28.26
CA GLY A 34 -1.45 -26.02 27.18
C GLY A 34 -1.94 -25.51 25.81
N LYS A 35 -2.68 -24.40 25.78
CA LYS A 35 -3.19 -23.78 24.56
C LYS A 35 -2.16 -22.82 23.95
N PRO A 36 -2.18 -22.58 22.62
CA PRO A 36 -1.30 -21.61 22.01
C PRO A 36 -1.68 -20.19 22.40
N MET A 37 -0.68 -19.35 22.62
CA MET A 37 -0.84 -17.91 22.84
C MET A 37 -0.80 -17.20 21.47
N ILE A 38 -1.90 -16.56 21.09
CA ILE A 38 -2.05 -15.91 19.78
C ILE A 38 -2.18 -14.40 19.97
N GLY A 39 -1.25 -13.66 19.39
CA GLY A 39 -1.31 -12.20 19.36
C GLY A 39 -2.45 -11.72 18.44
N VAL A 40 -3.17 -10.70 18.88
CA VAL A 40 -4.10 -9.92 18.02
C VAL A 40 -3.57 -8.50 17.96
N ALA A 41 -2.82 -8.20 16.90
CA ALA A 41 -2.27 -6.87 16.65
C ALA A 41 -3.40 -5.99 16.10
N ASN A 42 -3.98 -5.16 16.96
CA ASN A 42 -5.16 -4.35 16.68
C ASN A 42 -4.76 -2.95 16.24
N GLY A 43 -4.99 -2.63 14.96
CA GLY A 43 -4.80 -1.29 14.40
C GLY A 43 -5.94 -0.32 14.67
N HIS A 44 -6.88 -0.64 15.58
CA HIS A 44 -7.98 0.27 15.90
C HIS A 44 -7.50 1.65 16.35
N SER A 45 -8.19 2.67 15.87
CA SER A 45 -7.94 4.06 16.23
C SER A 45 -9.17 4.91 15.93
N THR A 46 -9.43 5.92 16.74
CA THR A 46 -10.45 6.95 16.48
C THR A 46 -9.88 8.13 15.67
N ILE A 47 -8.63 8.05 15.21
CA ILE A 47 -7.95 9.10 14.44
C ILE A 47 -8.51 9.19 13.01
N THR A 48 -8.91 8.07 12.41
CA THR A 48 -9.29 7.99 11.00
C THR A 48 -10.47 7.04 10.76
N PRO A 49 -11.35 7.34 9.80
CA PRO A 49 -12.40 6.40 9.37
C PRO A 49 -11.86 5.02 8.99
N CYS A 50 -10.66 4.95 8.41
CA CYS A 50 -10.04 3.68 8.00
C CYS A 50 -9.91 2.67 9.14
N ASN A 51 -9.71 3.15 10.38
CA ASN A 51 -9.42 2.31 11.54
C ASN A 51 -10.48 2.38 12.64
N SER A 52 -11.45 3.29 12.56
CA SER A 52 -12.46 3.49 13.62
C SER A 52 -13.38 2.27 13.82
N GLY A 53 -13.58 1.44 12.79
CA GLY A 53 -14.38 0.22 12.86
C GLY A 53 -13.63 -1.04 13.26
N LEU A 54 -12.30 -0.99 13.50
CA LEU A 54 -11.48 -2.20 13.69
C LEU A 54 -11.65 -2.86 15.06
N GLN A 55 -12.07 -2.14 16.11
CA GLN A 55 -12.27 -2.74 17.44
C GLN A 55 -13.24 -3.92 17.39
N ARG A 56 -14.34 -3.77 16.67
CA ARG A 56 -15.32 -4.84 16.49
C ARG A 56 -14.74 -6.10 15.83
N LEU A 57 -13.76 -5.94 14.93
CA LEU A 57 -13.07 -7.05 14.29
C LEU A 57 -12.07 -7.71 15.25
N ALA A 58 -11.40 -6.93 16.10
CA ALA A 58 -10.54 -7.46 17.15
C ALA A 58 -11.35 -8.26 18.19
N ASP A 59 -12.56 -7.79 18.54
CA ASP A 59 -13.46 -8.50 19.45
C ASP A 59 -13.92 -9.84 18.83
N ALA A 60 -14.26 -9.86 17.53
CA ALA A 60 -14.59 -11.07 16.79
C ALA A 60 -13.41 -12.04 16.71
N ALA A 61 -12.18 -11.52 16.49
CA ALA A 61 -10.96 -12.32 16.50
C ALA A 61 -10.74 -13.00 17.86
N VAL A 62 -10.95 -12.28 18.96
CA VAL A 62 -10.84 -12.83 20.33
C VAL A 62 -11.86 -13.95 20.55
N ILE A 63 -13.08 -13.79 20.11
CA ILE A 63 -14.14 -14.83 20.20
C ILE A 63 -13.73 -16.04 19.37
N GLY A 64 -13.43 -15.86 18.08
CA GLY A 64 -13.07 -16.97 17.18
C GLY A 64 -11.83 -17.74 17.60
N LEU A 65 -10.80 -17.05 18.14
CA LEU A 65 -9.59 -17.71 18.67
C LEU A 65 -9.88 -18.56 19.91
N LYS A 66 -10.71 -18.06 20.84
CA LYS A 66 -11.14 -18.83 22.01
C LYS A 66 -11.93 -20.08 21.61
N GLU A 67 -12.88 -19.93 20.69
CA GLU A 67 -13.67 -21.05 20.15
C GLU A 67 -12.78 -22.08 19.44
N ALA A 68 -11.72 -21.65 18.78
CA ALA A 68 -10.74 -22.53 18.15
C ALA A 68 -9.73 -23.15 19.14
N GLY A 69 -9.84 -22.85 20.44
CA GLY A 69 -9.02 -23.44 21.50
C GLY A 69 -7.66 -22.74 21.71
N ALA A 70 -7.55 -21.46 21.38
CA ALA A 70 -6.36 -20.64 21.61
C ALA A 70 -6.59 -19.58 22.71
N ASN A 71 -5.50 -18.98 23.18
CA ASN A 71 -5.50 -17.86 24.10
C ASN A 71 -5.18 -16.57 23.33
N PRO A 72 -6.16 -15.72 23.02
CA PRO A 72 -5.90 -14.45 22.36
C PRO A 72 -5.27 -13.43 23.32
N GLN A 73 -4.26 -12.69 22.82
CA GLN A 73 -3.60 -11.59 23.53
C GLN A 73 -3.61 -10.35 22.66
N VAL A 74 -4.47 -9.38 22.97
CA VAL A 74 -4.65 -8.17 22.18
C VAL A 74 -3.58 -7.13 22.55
N PHE A 75 -2.97 -6.53 21.55
CA PHE A 75 -2.11 -5.36 21.69
C PHE A 75 -2.36 -4.36 20.54
N GLY A 76 -2.08 -3.07 20.77
CA GLY A 76 -2.33 -2.01 19.80
C GLY A 76 -1.15 -1.79 18.88
N THR A 77 -1.44 -1.39 17.64
CA THR A 77 -0.46 -0.82 16.70
C THR A 77 -0.85 0.62 16.35
N PRO A 78 0.13 1.52 16.12
CA PRO A 78 -0.19 2.91 15.78
C PRO A 78 -0.81 3.02 14.38
N THR A 79 -1.54 4.13 14.15
CA THR A 79 -2.11 4.47 12.85
C THR A 79 -1.86 5.94 12.55
N ILE A 80 -1.39 6.23 11.33
CA ILE A 80 -1.38 7.57 10.74
C ILE A 80 -2.39 7.57 9.60
N SER A 81 -3.24 8.58 9.55
CA SER A 81 -4.20 8.77 8.46
C SER A 81 -3.54 9.52 7.31
N ASP A 82 -3.28 8.83 6.20
CA ASP A 82 -2.72 9.48 5.00
C ASP A 82 -3.67 10.59 4.50
N GLY A 83 -4.98 10.34 4.46
CA GLY A 83 -5.96 11.33 4.01
C GLY A 83 -6.01 12.61 4.86
N MET A 84 -5.82 12.51 6.18
CA MET A 84 -5.80 13.67 7.08
C MET A 84 -4.44 14.38 7.11
N ALA A 85 -3.36 13.63 6.94
CA ALA A 85 -2.00 14.16 6.96
C ALA A 85 -1.59 14.81 5.62
N MET A 86 -2.31 14.51 4.53
CA MET A 86 -2.00 14.97 3.17
C MET A 86 -1.85 16.49 3.10
N GLY A 87 -0.78 16.96 2.44
CA GLY A 87 -0.46 18.38 2.29
C GLY A 87 0.07 19.07 3.55
N THR A 88 0.35 18.31 4.63
CA THR A 88 0.90 18.84 5.89
C THR A 88 2.23 18.14 6.26
N GLU A 89 2.96 18.72 7.22
CA GLU A 89 4.16 18.09 7.80
C GLU A 89 3.87 16.71 8.43
N GLY A 90 2.61 16.46 8.83
CA GLY A 90 2.17 15.17 9.34
C GLY A 90 2.35 14.02 8.37
N MET A 91 2.35 14.28 7.06
CA MET A 91 2.50 13.26 6.03
C MET A 91 3.86 12.56 6.06
N LYS A 92 4.89 13.19 6.58
CA LYS A 92 6.22 12.57 6.79
C LYS A 92 6.17 11.38 7.74
N TYR A 93 5.22 11.37 8.69
CA TYR A 93 5.05 10.26 9.64
C TYR A 93 4.33 9.06 9.05
N SER A 94 3.69 9.21 7.88
CA SER A 94 2.95 8.11 7.25
C SER A 94 3.86 6.91 6.93
N LEU A 95 4.88 7.05 6.07
CA LEU A 95 5.78 5.93 5.75
C LEU A 95 6.60 5.48 6.96
N VAL A 96 6.99 6.40 7.83
CA VAL A 96 7.70 6.08 9.07
C VAL A 96 6.86 5.15 9.96
N SER A 97 5.54 5.32 9.99
CA SER A 97 4.66 4.43 10.76
C SER A 97 4.66 2.98 10.25
N ARG A 98 5.00 2.72 8.99
CA ARG A 98 5.19 1.37 8.45
C ARG A 98 6.22 0.58 9.26
N GLU A 99 7.39 1.18 9.48
CA GLU A 99 8.46 0.55 10.27
C GLU A 99 8.07 0.41 11.75
N VAL A 100 7.48 1.47 12.33
CA VAL A 100 7.03 1.43 13.73
C VAL A 100 5.98 0.33 13.96
N ILE A 101 5.08 0.10 13.00
CA ILE A 101 4.10 -0.99 13.08
C ILE A 101 4.79 -2.35 12.98
N ALA A 102 5.73 -2.51 12.04
CA ALA A 102 6.50 -3.74 11.90
C ALA A 102 7.26 -4.06 13.19
N ASP A 103 7.98 -3.08 13.74
CA ASP A 103 8.72 -3.19 15.00
C ASP A 103 7.78 -3.52 16.17
N CYS A 104 6.58 -2.93 16.22
CA CYS A 104 5.59 -3.19 17.27
C CYS A 104 5.12 -4.65 17.24
N VAL A 105 4.74 -5.17 16.06
CA VAL A 105 4.30 -6.56 15.90
C VAL A 105 5.42 -7.53 16.25
N GLU A 106 6.61 -7.32 15.69
CA GLU A 106 7.78 -8.15 15.96
C GLU A 106 8.14 -8.17 17.46
N THR A 107 8.20 -6.99 18.08
CA THR A 107 8.56 -6.83 19.50
C THR A 107 7.56 -7.54 20.42
N CYS A 108 6.24 -7.37 20.18
CA CYS A 108 5.22 -8.01 21.00
C CYS A 108 5.23 -9.54 20.83
N VAL A 109 5.27 -10.01 19.59
CA VAL A 109 5.26 -11.45 19.28
C VAL A 109 6.52 -12.14 19.82
N GLY A 110 7.69 -11.52 19.60
CA GLY A 110 8.97 -12.05 20.05
C GLY A 110 9.11 -12.01 21.58
N GLY A 111 8.85 -10.85 22.18
CA GLY A 111 9.01 -10.63 23.62
C GLY A 111 8.06 -11.48 24.48
N GLN A 112 6.86 -11.76 23.98
CA GLN A 112 5.85 -12.58 24.69
C GLN A 112 5.82 -14.05 24.23
N TRP A 113 6.76 -14.48 23.41
CA TRP A 113 6.84 -15.87 22.93
C TRP A 113 5.54 -16.39 22.34
N MET A 114 4.82 -15.55 21.59
CA MET A 114 3.53 -15.93 20.99
C MET A 114 3.73 -17.03 19.95
N ASP A 115 2.76 -17.95 19.86
CA ASP A 115 2.77 -19.10 18.94
C ASP A 115 2.25 -18.73 17.54
N GLY A 116 1.51 -17.62 17.42
CA GLY A 116 0.98 -17.09 16.18
C GLY A 116 0.50 -15.65 16.36
N VAL A 117 0.16 -14.98 15.27
CA VAL A 117 -0.37 -13.62 15.30
C VAL A 117 -1.42 -13.39 14.21
N MET A 118 -2.50 -12.71 14.57
CA MET A 118 -3.48 -12.12 13.66
C MET A 118 -3.23 -10.60 13.64
N VAL A 119 -2.99 -10.02 12.48
CA VAL A 119 -2.81 -8.58 12.32
C VAL A 119 -4.05 -7.98 11.67
N ILE A 120 -4.64 -6.97 12.29
CA ILE A 120 -5.84 -6.28 11.84
C ILE A 120 -5.47 -4.84 11.50
N GLY A 121 -5.63 -4.43 10.25
CA GLY A 121 -5.28 -3.09 9.81
C GLY A 121 -6.18 -2.58 8.69
N GLY A 122 -6.27 -1.25 8.57
CA GLY A 122 -7.16 -0.59 7.60
C GLY A 122 -6.45 0.46 6.75
N CYS A 123 -5.72 1.39 7.36
CA CYS A 123 -5.08 2.49 6.66
C CYS A 123 -3.81 2.05 5.92
N ASP A 124 -3.36 2.88 4.97
CA ASP A 124 -2.32 2.61 3.98
C ASP A 124 -1.06 1.93 4.52
N LYS A 125 -0.54 2.39 5.67
CA LYS A 125 0.72 1.89 6.22
C LYS A 125 0.55 0.78 7.26
N ASN A 126 -0.69 0.58 7.78
CA ASN A 126 -1.01 -0.62 8.56
C ASN A 126 -0.81 -1.89 7.72
N MET A 127 -1.13 -1.80 6.41
CA MET A 127 -1.06 -2.93 5.51
C MET A 127 0.39 -3.46 5.39
N PRO A 128 1.34 -2.72 4.79
CA PRO A 128 2.71 -3.21 4.64
C PRO A 128 3.44 -3.36 5.99
N GLY A 129 3.21 -2.45 6.96
CA GLY A 129 3.86 -2.55 8.28
C GLY A 129 3.48 -3.82 9.04
N GLY A 130 2.18 -4.15 9.04
CA GLY A 130 1.70 -5.39 9.64
C GLY A 130 2.26 -6.64 8.94
N MET A 131 2.29 -6.65 7.60
CA MET A 131 2.87 -7.75 6.82
C MET A 131 4.37 -7.92 7.11
N MET A 132 5.15 -6.83 7.12
CA MET A 132 6.57 -6.88 7.48
C MET A 132 6.77 -7.44 8.90
N GLY A 133 5.96 -6.99 9.87
CA GLY A 133 6.02 -7.51 11.24
C GLY A 133 5.71 -9.01 11.35
N MET A 134 4.72 -9.51 10.60
CA MET A 134 4.44 -10.95 10.50
C MET A 134 5.62 -11.74 9.93
N LEU A 135 6.25 -11.21 8.87
CA LEU A 135 7.39 -11.84 8.21
C LEU A 135 8.65 -11.84 9.07
N ARG A 136 8.94 -10.73 9.78
CA ARG A 136 10.08 -10.63 10.71
C ARG A 136 9.91 -11.57 11.90
N ALA A 137 8.72 -11.61 12.50
CA ALA A 137 8.40 -12.52 13.62
C ALA A 137 8.40 -14.00 13.19
N ASN A 138 8.05 -14.29 11.95
CA ASN A 138 7.99 -15.60 11.32
C ASN A 138 7.35 -16.70 12.18
N VAL A 139 6.20 -16.38 12.76
CA VAL A 139 5.28 -17.33 13.40
C VAL A 139 4.04 -17.49 12.54
N PRO A 140 3.27 -18.59 12.62
CA PRO A 140 2.00 -18.71 11.90
C PRO A 140 1.16 -17.46 12.02
N SER A 141 0.76 -16.86 10.89
CA SER A 141 0.20 -15.52 10.90
C SER A 141 -0.86 -15.36 9.80
N ILE A 142 -1.87 -14.55 10.08
CA ILE A 142 -2.89 -14.16 9.10
C ILE A 142 -3.14 -12.65 9.16
N TYR A 143 -3.36 -12.04 7.98
CA TYR A 143 -3.70 -10.63 7.87
C TYR A 143 -5.21 -10.44 7.68
N ILE A 144 -5.79 -9.56 8.46
CA ILE A 144 -7.20 -9.14 8.37
C ILE A 144 -7.25 -7.71 7.87
N TYR A 145 -7.79 -7.53 6.69
CA TYR A 145 -8.13 -6.20 6.18
C TYR A 145 -9.38 -5.68 6.87
N GLY A 146 -9.34 -4.43 7.31
CA GLY A 146 -10.44 -3.79 8.03
C GLY A 146 -11.66 -3.45 7.17
N GLY A 147 -11.59 -3.70 5.88
CA GLY A 147 -12.68 -3.46 4.94
C GLY A 147 -12.66 -2.07 4.31
N THR A 148 -13.25 -1.98 3.10
CA THR A 148 -13.40 -0.72 2.37
C THR A 148 -14.55 0.12 2.93
N ILE A 149 -14.52 1.43 2.69
CA ILE A 149 -15.65 2.33 3.00
C ILE A 149 -16.72 2.21 1.90
N LEU A 150 -17.98 2.34 2.27
CA LEU A 150 -19.06 2.53 1.30
C LEU A 150 -18.96 3.93 0.67
N PRO A 151 -19.38 4.11 -0.60
CA PRO A 151 -19.38 5.42 -1.23
C PRO A 151 -20.38 6.37 -0.58
N GLY A 152 -20.00 7.65 -0.50
CA GLY A 152 -20.95 8.72 -0.30
C GLY A 152 -21.78 8.96 -1.56
N ARG A 153 -22.88 9.71 -1.48
CA ARG A 153 -23.74 10.02 -2.64
C ARG A 153 -24.15 11.48 -2.69
N TYR A 154 -24.01 12.08 -3.86
CA TYR A 154 -24.52 13.42 -4.14
C TYR A 154 -24.92 13.56 -5.60
N LYS A 155 -26.10 14.14 -5.88
CA LYS A 155 -26.66 14.35 -7.23
C LYS A 155 -26.57 13.09 -8.13
N GLY A 156 -26.83 11.90 -7.55
CA GLY A 156 -26.79 10.62 -8.28
C GLY A 156 -25.41 10.05 -8.53
N GLN A 157 -24.34 10.70 -8.07
CA GLN A 157 -22.96 10.24 -8.20
C GLN A 157 -22.41 9.65 -6.91
N ASP A 158 -21.61 8.61 -7.04
CA ASP A 158 -20.86 8.03 -5.94
C ASP A 158 -19.62 8.89 -5.65
N LEU A 159 -19.43 9.21 -4.37
CA LEU A 159 -18.33 10.04 -3.86
C LEU A 159 -17.32 9.21 -3.06
N ASN A 160 -16.09 9.68 -3.05
CA ASN A 160 -15.00 9.19 -2.21
C ASN A 160 -14.05 10.35 -1.85
N ILE A 161 -12.96 10.06 -1.13
CA ILE A 161 -12.02 11.11 -0.70
C ILE A 161 -11.40 11.87 -1.88
N VAL A 162 -11.14 11.22 -3.02
CA VAL A 162 -10.57 11.90 -4.21
C VAL A 162 -11.57 12.90 -4.77
N SER A 163 -12.88 12.62 -4.71
CA SER A 163 -13.92 13.57 -5.13
C SER A 163 -13.83 14.88 -4.35
N VAL A 164 -13.40 14.86 -3.08
CA VAL A 164 -13.21 16.08 -2.27
C VAL A 164 -11.98 16.86 -2.74
N PHE A 165 -10.86 16.18 -3.02
CA PHE A 165 -9.65 16.82 -3.56
C PHE A 165 -9.92 17.46 -4.93
N GLU A 166 -10.66 16.79 -5.81
CA GLU A 166 -11.09 17.34 -7.09
C GLU A 166 -12.02 18.56 -6.92
N ALA A 167 -12.95 18.48 -5.95
CA ALA A 167 -13.85 19.59 -5.62
C ALA A 167 -13.09 20.83 -5.13
N VAL A 168 -12.02 20.68 -4.33
CA VAL A 168 -11.13 21.78 -3.93
C VAL A 168 -10.56 22.49 -5.17
N GLY A 169 -10.06 21.71 -6.14
CA GLY A 169 -9.52 22.28 -7.39
C GLY A 169 -10.58 23.02 -8.20
N GLN A 170 -11.78 22.44 -8.36
CA GLN A 170 -12.89 23.04 -9.11
C GLN A 170 -13.41 24.32 -8.42
N PHE A 171 -13.60 24.28 -7.11
CA PHE A 171 -14.04 25.44 -6.33
C PHE A 171 -13.05 26.59 -6.39
N SER A 172 -11.74 26.29 -6.22
CA SER A 172 -10.67 27.27 -6.33
C SER A 172 -10.54 27.90 -7.73
N ALA A 173 -10.92 27.15 -8.77
CA ALA A 173 -10.96 27.64 -10.14
C ALA A 173 -12.24 28.43 -10.48
N GLY A 174 -13.22 28.49 -9.56
CA GLY A 174 -14.52 29.14 -9.77
C GLY A 174 -15.52 28.31 -10.58
N ASN A 175 -15.27 27.01 -10.74
CA ASN A 175 -16.08 26.09 -11.55
C ASN A 175 -17.11 25.31 -10.73
N MET A 176 -17.21 25.54 -9.41
CA MET A 176 -18.14 24.88 -8.51
C MET A 176 -18.77 25.87 -7.55
N SER A 177 -20.07 25.69 -7.24
CA SER A 177 -20.76 26.48 -6.22
C SER A 177 -20.29 26.08 -4.81
N GLU A 178 -20.37 27.03 -3.86
CA GLU A 178 -20.09 26.76 -2.44
C GLU A 178 -21.03 25.68 -1.87
N GLU A 179 -22.30 25.69 -2.29
CA GLU A 179 -23.31 24.69 -1.88
C GLU A 179 -22.87 23.27 -2.31
N ASP A 180 -22.45 23.10 -3.56
CA ASP A 180 -22.00 21.80 -4.08
C ASP A 180 -20.70 21.35 -3.39
N PHE A 181 -19.77 22.27 -3.19
CA PHE A 181 -18.51 22.00 -2.48
C PHE A 181 -18.77 21.49 -1.05
N CYS A 182 -19.57 22.22 -0.26
CA CYS A 182 -19.94 21.84 1.10
C CYS A 182 -20.75 20.52 1.16
N ALA A 183 -21.58 20.26 0.14
CA ALA A 183 -22.35 19.02 0.07
C ALA A 183 -21.43 17.80 -0.21
N ILE A 184 -20.45 17.93 -1.10
CA ILE A 184 -19.46 16.89 -1.40
C ILE A 184 -18.61 16.62 -0.15
N GLU A 185 -18.06 17.66 0.49
CA GLU A 185 -17.28 17.56 1.72
C GLU A 185 -17.99 16.73 2.81
N ARG A 186 -19.26 17.02 3.07
CA ARG A 186 -20.04 16.35 4.14
C ARG A 186 -20.46 14.94 3.81
N LYS A 187 -20.58 14.59 2.52
CA LYS A 187 -21.17 13.32 2.09
C LYS A 187 -20.17 12.30 1.56
N ALA A 188 -18.94 12.70 1.25
CA ALA A 188 -17.96 11.83 0.58
C ALA A 188 -17.50 10.65 1.46
N ILE A 189 -17.48 10.81 2.79
CA ILE A 189 -17.02 9.81 3.76
C ILE A 189 -18.17 9.47 4.72
N PRO A 190 -19.04 8.50 4.39
CA PRO A 190 -20.27 8.27 5.14
C PRO A 190 -20.11 7.38 6.39
N GLY A 191 -18.91 6.89 6.70
CA GLY A 191 -18.71 5.99 7.86
C GLY A 191 -17.29 5.47 7.96
N SER A 192 -17.14 4.32 8.63
CA SER A 192 -15.84 3.63 8.78
C SER A 192 -15.50 2.76 7.57
N GLY A 193 -14.21 2.57 7.37
CA GLY A 193 -13.61 1.78 6.30
C GLY A 193 -12.47 2.52 5.60
N SER A 194 -11.62 1.78 4.93
CA SER A 194 -10.52 2.31 4.13
C SER A 194 -11.04 2.93 2.83
N CYS A 195 -10.26 3.79 2.19
CA CYS A 195 -10.66 4.49 0.97
C CYS A 195 -11.30 3.57 -0.08
N GLY A 196 -12.41 4.02 -0.70
CA GLY A 196 -13.25 3.15 -1.56
C GLY A 196 -12.69 2.81 -2.94
N GLY A 197 -11.67 3.54 -3.43
CA GLY A 197 -11.02 3.22 -4.72
C GLY A 197 -9.88 2.22 -4.58
N MET A 198 -9.29 1.79 -5.70
CA MET A 198 -8.09 0.95 -5.74
C MET A 198 -6.83 1.79 -5.43
N TYR A 199 -6.89 2.49 -4.28
CA TYR A 199 -5.78 3.24 -3.71
C TYR A 199 -4.88 2.32 -2.89
N THR A 200 -3.97 2.85 -2.07
CA THR A 200 -2.94 2.02 -1.44
C THR A 200 -3.50 0.92 -0.55
N ALA A 201 -4.47 1.21 0.32
CA ALA A 201 -5.04 0.21 1.24
C ALA A 201 -5.69 -0.96 0.49
N ASN A 202 -6.59 -0.69 -0.47
CA ASN A 202 -7.25 -1.73 -1.27
C ASN A 202 -6.25 -2.48 -2.19
N THR A 203 -5.24 -1.80 -2.71
CA THR A 203 -4.17 -2.43 -3.48
C THR A 203 -3.41 -3.45 -2.63
N MET A 204 -3.01 -3.05 -1.41
CA MET A 204 -2.25 -3.93 -0.53
C MET A 204 -3.10 -5.10 -0.01
N SER A 205 -4.37 -4.86 0.35
CA SER A 205 -5.27 -5.94 0.78
C SER A 205 -5.48 -6.98 -0.33
N SER A 206 -5.73 -6.52 -1.56
CA SER A 206 -5.88 -7.38 -2.75
C SER A 206 -4.62 -8.21 -3.01
N ALA A 207 -3.46 -7.57 -2.88
CA ALA A 207 -2.18 -8.23 -3.02
C ALA A 207 -1.92 -9.27 -1.90
N PHE A 208 -2.34 -9.01 -0.66
CA PHE A 208 -2.17 -9.96 0.46
C PHE A 208 -3.05 -11.21 0.33
N GLU A 209 -4.22 -11.06 -0.28
CA GLU A 209 -5.06 -12.19 -0.64
C GLU A 209 -4.37 -13.06 -1.71
N ALA A 210 -3.82 -12.43 -2.76
CA ALA A 210 -3.07 -13.13 -3.80
C ALA A 210 -1.73 -13.72 -3.32
N LEU A 211 -1.09 -13.06 -2.34
CA LEU A 211 0.13 -13.55 -1.67
C LEU A 211 -0.13 -14.80 -0.81
N GLY A 212 -1.40 -15.03 -0.42
CA GLY A 212 -1.82 -16.19 0.36
C GLY A 212 -1.82 -16.00 1.88
N LEU A 213 -1.69 -14.77 2.40
CA LEU A 213 -1.69 -14.46 3.84
C LEU A 213 -2.99 -13.83 4.34
N SER A 214 -4.01 -13.72 3.49
CA SER A 214 -5.41 -13.40 3.82
C SER A 214 -6.34 -14.47 3.26
N LEU A 215 -7.57 -14.55 3.78
CA LEU A 215 -8.57 -15.48 3.23
C LEU A 215 -9.10 -14.99 1.87
N PRO A 216 -9.55 -15.90 0.99
CA PRO A 216 -10.29 -15.53 -0.21
C PRO A 216 -11.51 -14.65 0.14
N PHE A 217 -11.77 -13.61 -0.68
CA PHE A 217 -12.79 -12.57 -0.53
C PHE A 217 -12.55 -11.55 0.58
N ALA A 218 -11.55 -11.72 1.45
CA ALA A 218 -11.32 -10.84 2.60
C ALA A 218 -10.92 -9.40 2.21
N SER A 219 -10.39 -9.19 1.00
CA SER A 219 -9.74 -7.94 0.62
C SER A 219 -10.69 -6.86 0.08
N THR A 220 -11.95 -7.16 -0.19
CA THR A 220 -12.89 -6.22 -0.83
C THR A 220 -14.18 -5.99 -0.07
N MET A 221 -14.40 -6.68 1.07
CA MET A 221 -15.56 -6.50 1.94
C MET A 221 -15.64 -5.07 2.47
N ALA A 222 -16.86 -4.56 2.67
CA ALA A 222 -17.06 -3.27 3.32
C ALA A 222 -16.94 -3.39 4.84
N ASN A 223 -16.25 -2.41 5.48
CA ASN A 223 -16.09 -2.43 6.94
C ASN A 223 -17.41 -2.53 7.70
N VAL A 224 -18.43 -1.82 7.27
CA VAL A 224 -19.72 -1.71 7.99
C VAL A 224 -20.68 -2.88 7.78
N GLU A 225 -20.40 -3.77 6.83
CA GLU A 225 -21.24 -4.95 6.56
C GLU A 225 -20.94 -6.10 7.52
N GLY A 226 -21.95 -6.94 7.77
CA GLY A 226 -21.86 -8.00 8.79
C GLY A 226 -20.98 -9.18 8.39
N GLU A 227 -20.81 -9.43 7.09
CA GLU A 227 -20.06 -10.57 6.57
C GLU A 227 -18.57 -10.58 6.98
N ILE A 228 -17.97 -9.38 7.13
CA ILE A 228 -16.58 -9.24 7.55
C ILE A 228 -16.32 -9.82 8.95
N VAL A 229 -17.31 -9.80 9.85
CA VAL A 229 -17.20 -10.38 11.21
C VAL A 229 -17.09 -11.91 11.11
N GLY A 230 -17.96 -12.55 10.33
CA GLY A 230 -17.89 -13.99 10.10
C GLY A 230 -16.59 -14.44 9.41
N MET A 231 -16.06 -13.61 8.51
CA MET A 231 -14.75 -13.84 7.89
C MET A 231 -13.63 -13.81 8.92
N VAL A 232 -13.65 -12.87 9.89
CA VAL A 232 -12.65 -12.81 10.97
C VAL A 232 -12.70 -14.03 11.88
N GLU A 233 -13.90 -14.50 12.25
CA GLU A 233 -14.09 -15.72 13.05
C GLU A 233 -13.55 -16.95 12.30
N GLN A 234 -13.79 -17.05 10.99
CA GLN A 234 -13.21 -18.10 10.16
C GLN A 234 -11.68 -18.01 10.09
N ALA A 235 -11.14 -16.80 9.92
CA ALA A 235 -9.70 -16.55 9.90
C ALA A 235 -9.02 -16.97 11.21
N ALA A 236 -9.69 -16.80 12.35
CA ALA A 236 -9.20 -17.27 13.64
C ALA A 236 -9.05 -18.81 13.67
N LYS A 237 -10.03 -19.55 13.13
CA LYS A 237 -9.97 -21.01 13.03
C LYS A 237 -8.83 -21.46 12.10
N VAL A 238 -8.70 -20.80 10.94
CA VAL A 238 -7.62 -21.08 9.98
C VAL A 238 -6.25 -20.81 10.60
N LEU A 239 -6.09 -19.72 11.35
CA LEU A 239 -4.82 -19.43 12.03
C LEU A 239 -4.45 -20.51 13.06
N VAL A 240 -5.40 -21.00 13.84
CA VAL A 240 -5.12 -22.09 14.81
C VAL A 240 -4.71 -23.38 14.09
N GLU A 241 -5.32 -23.71 12.94
CA GLU A 241 -4.87 -24.85 12.12
C GLU A 241 -3.46 -24.63 11.56
N ALA A 242 -3.13 -23.41 11.13
CA ALA A 242 -1.77 -23.05 10.70
C ALA A 242 -0.76 -23.18 11.84
N VAL A 243 -1.13 -22.82 13.09
CA VAL A 243 -0.29 -23.04 14.28
C VAL A 243 -0.08 -24.52 14.54
N LYS A 244 -1.12 -25.37 14.40
CA LYS A 244 -0.98 -26.83 14.51
C LYS A 244 -0.02 -27.39 13.47
N ALA A 245 -0.11 -26.91 12.23
CA ALA A 245 0.74 -27.32 11.12
C ALA A 245 2.15 -26.70 11.15
N ASP A 246 2.39 -25.68 11.99
CA ASP A 246 3.61 -24.84 11.99
C ASP A 246 3.86 -24.12 10.65
N LEU A 247 2.79 -23.77 9.95
CA LEU A 247 2.84 -23.07 8.67
C LEU A 247 3.12 -21.58 8.88
N LYS A 248 4.30 -21.14 8.50
CA LYS A 248 4.80 -19.79 8.77
C LYS A 248 4.69 -18.89 7.54
N PRO A 249 4.66 -17.54 7.72
CA PRO A 249 4.57 -16.60 6.59
C PRO A 249 5.69 -16.79 5.56
N ARG A 250 6.93 -17.06 5.97
CA ARG A 250 8.05 -17.27 5.03
C ARG A 250 7.96 -18.57 4.26
N ASP A 251 7.16 -19.57 4.72
CA ASP A 251 6.86 -20.78 3.94
C ASP A 251 5.86 -20.47 2.80
N ILE A 252 5.08 -19.40 2.93
CA ILE A 252 4.04 -18.96 1.98
C ILE A 252 4.60 -17.91 1.03
N VAL A 253 5.32 -16.90 1.56
CA VAL A 253 5.85 -15.77 0.78
C VAL A 253 7.13 -16.19 0.05
N THR A 254 6.93 -16.79 -1.11
CA THR A 254 7.98 -17.14 -2.07
C THR A 254 8.06 -16.10 -3.18
N LYS A 255 9.08 -16.17 -4.05
CA LYS A 255 9.19 -15.31 -5.25
C LYS A 255 7.94 -15.45 -6.13
N GLN A 256 7.44 -16.67 -6.33
CA GLN A 256 6.22 -16.92 -7.11
C GLN A 256 4.96 -16.31 -6.43
N ALA A 257 4.87 -16.39 -5.11
CA ALA A 257 3.76 -15.76 -4.38
C ALA A 257 3.79 -14.22 -4.50
N ILE A 258 4.99 -13.62 -4.49
CA ILE A 258 5.15 -12.18 -4.77
C ILE A 258 4.76 -11.87 -6.22
N GLU A 259 5.13 -12.70 -7.20
CA GLU A 259 4.69 -12.55 -8.58
C GLU A 259 3.16 -12.59 -8.71
N ASN A 260 2.48 -13.48 -8.00
CA ASN A 260 1.01 -13.55 -7.96
C ASN A 260 0.43 -12.24 -7.41
N ALA A 261 0.95 -11.75 -6.30
CA ALA A 261 0.51 -10.49 -5.70
C ALA A 261 0.69 -9.31 -6.65
N VAL A 262 1.87 -9.20 -7.28
CA VAL A 262 2.17 -8.12 -8.24
C VAL A 262 1.30 -8.24 -9.50
N ALA A 263 1.02 -9.46 -9.99
CA ALA A 263 0.11 -9.67 -11.12
C ALA A 263 -1.31 -9.17 -10.79
N VAL A 264 -1.82 -9.43 -9.58
CA VAL A 264 -3.12 -8.88 -9.14
C VAL A 264 -3.08 -7.35 -9.04
N ILE A 265 -2.00 -6.76 -8.53
CA ILE A 265 -1.81 -5.30 -8.53
C ILE A 265 -1.90 -4.73 -9.96
N MET A 266 -1.21 -5.36 -10.91
CA MET A 266 -1.23 -4.94 -12.31
C MET A 266 -2.63 -5.08 -12.92
N ALA A 267 -3.33 -6.18 -12.67
CA ALA A 267 -4.66 -6.46 -13.22
C ALA A 267 -5.75 -5.55 -12.64
N THR A 268 -5.60 -5.07 -11.41
CA THR A 268 -6.60 -4.23 -10.73
C THR A 268 -6.37 -2.73 -10.86
N GLY A 269 -5.24 -2.28 -11.44
CA GLY A 269 -4.95 -0.85 -11.56
C GLY A 269 -4.49 -0.21 -10.24
N GLY A 270 -3.68 -0.92 -9.44
CA GLY A 270 -3.29 -0.54 -8.09
C GLY A 270 -2.39 0.70 -7.96
N SER A 271 -2.01 1.01 -6.73
CA SER A 271 -1.20 2.18 -6.35
C SER A 271 0.29 1.98 -6.65
N THR A 272 0.99 3.05 -7.06
CA THR A 272 2.47 3.10 -7.18
C THR A 272 3.18 2.76 -5.89
N ASN A 273 2.56 3.03 -4.74
CA ASN A 273 3.09 2.69 -3.42
C ASN A 273 3.36 1.19 -3.24
N ALA A 274 2.64 0.33 -3.98
CA ALA A 274 2.84 -1.11 -3.94
C ALA A 274 4.26 -1.51 -4.35
N VAL A 275 4.90 -0.78 -5.26
CA VAL A 275 6.31 -1.05 -5.64
C VAL A 275 7.21 -0.89 -4.44
N LEU A 276 7.15 0.25 -3.74
CA LEU A 276 7.93 0.51 -2.54
C LEU A 276 7.65 -0.53 -1.44
N HIS A 277 6.37 -0.85 -1.24
CA HIS A 277 5.97 -1.74 -0.14
C HIS A 277 6.32 -3.21 -0.41
N PHE A 278 6.22 -3.69 -1.65
CA PHE A 278 6.61 -5.07 -1.97
C PHE A 278 8.12 -5.28 -1.98
N LEU A 279 8.92 -4.25 -2.28
CA LEU A 279 10.37 -4.30 -2.03
C LEU A 279 10.67 -4.49 -0.54
N ALA A 280 9.99 -3.75 0.34
CA ALA A 280 10.15 -3.88 1.79
C ALA A 280 9.60 -5.21 2.34
N ILE A 281 8.48 -5.70 1.80
CA ILE A 281 7.89 -7.01 2.17
C ILE A 281 8.82 -8.15 1.74
N ALA A 282 9.37 -8.09 0.53
CA ALA A 282 10.31 -9.08 0.05
C ALA A 282 11.59 -9.13 0.90
N HIS A 283 12.12 -7.94 1.28
CA HIS A 283 13.22 -7.83 2.23
C HIS A 283 12.90 -8.50 3.57
N ALA A 284 11.73 -8.18 4.17
CA ALA A 284 11.29 -8.80 5.44
C ALA A 284 11.03 -10.32 5.31
N ALA A 285 10.71 -10.80 4.11
CA ALA A 285 10.53 -12.23 3.80
C ALA A 285 11.84 -12.96 3.50
N GLU A 286 12.96 -12.24 3.35
CA GLU A 286 14.25 -12.78 2.89
C GLU A 286 14.17 -13.37 1.47
N VAL A 287 13.34 -12.74 0.60
CA VAL A 287 13.13 -13.14 -0.80
C VAL A 287 13.84 -12.14 -1.72
N GLU A 288 14.66 -12.65 -2.63
CA GLU A 288 15.29 -11.82 -3.67
C GLU A 288 14.23 -11.29 -4.65
N TRP A 289 13.96 -9.99 -4.57
CA TRP A 289 13.01 -9.27 -5.39
C TRP A 289 13.52 -7.86 -5.66
N THR A 290 13.54 -7.46 -6.92
CA THR A 290 14.07 -6.17 -7.35
C THR A 290 13.01 -5.31 -8.03
N ILE A 291 13.33 -4.04 -8.23
CA ILE A 291 12.43 -3.13 -8.95
C ILE A 291 12.17 -3.61 -10.40
N ASP A 292 13.14 -4.30 -11.03
CA ASP A 292 13.02 -4.82 -12.40
C ASP A 292 12.05 -6.00 -12.51
N ASP A 293 11.82 -6.74 -11.42
CA ASP A 293 10.82 -7.83 -11.39
C ASP A 293 9.40 -7.30 -11.60
N PHE A 294 9.10 -6.07 -11.17
CA PHE A 294 7.79 -5.44 -11.44
C PHE A 294 7.57 -5.23 -12.92
N GLU A 295 8.58 -4.76 -13.66
CA GLU A 295 8.48 -4.56 -15.10
C GLU A 295 8.28 -5.89 -15.84
N ARG A 296 8.93 -6.96 -15.40
CA ARG A 296 8.76 -8.30 -15.95
C ARG A 296 7.31 -8.82 -15.78
N VAL A 297 6.71 -8.61 -14.61
CA VAL A 297 5.31 -8.98 -14.35
C VAL A 297 4.36 -8.08 -15.13
N ARG A 298 4.62 -6.76 -15.18
CA ARG A 298 3.81 -5.77 -15.89
C ARG A 298 3.57 -6.16 -17.35
N ARG A 299 4.64 -6.52 -18.08
CA ARG A 299 4.57 -6.82 -19.52
C ARG A 299 3.69 -8.00 -19.88
N ARG A 300 3.51 -8.94 -18.97
CA ARG A 300 2.69 -10.14 -19.20
C ARG A 300 1.27 -10.07 -18.62
N THR A 301 1.00 -9.07 -17.77
CA THR A 301 -0.27 -9.01 -17.02
C THR A 301 -1.12 -7.86 -17.53
N PRO A 302 -2.30 -8.12 -18.13
CA PRO A 302 -3.20 -7.08 -18.59
C PRO A 302 -3.91 -6.38 -17.41
N VAL A 303 -4.37 -5.15 -17.62
CA VAL A 303 -5.32 -4.50 -16.71
C VAL A 303 -6.72 -5.02 -17.02
N LEU A 304 -7.35 -5.68 -16.05
CA LEU A 304 -8.67 -6.29 -16.20
C LEU A 304 -9.78 -5.47 -15.54
N CYS A 305 -9.47 -4.70 -14.49
CA CYS A 305 -10.49 -4.04 -13.68
C CYS A 305 -10.61 -2.55 -14.02
N ASP A 306 -11.87 -2.08 -14.16
CA ASP A 306 -12.20 -0.68 -14.43
C ASP A 306 -12.42 0.10 -13.12
N LEU A 307 -11.37 0.21 -12.29
CA LEU A 307 -11.45 0.75 -10.94
C LEU A 307 -10.88 2.17 -10.83
N LYS A 308 -11.48 2.99 -9.96
CA LYS A 308 -10.90 4.30 -9.60
C LYS A 308 -9.50 4.10 -8.97
N PRO A 309 -8.54 5.01 -9.24
CA PRO A 309 -8.72 6.37 -9.78
C PRO A 309 -8.81 6.46 -11.31
N SER A 310 -8.34 5.48 -12.06
CA SER A 310 -8.24 5.54 -13.52
C SER A 310 -9.51 5.04 -14.23
N GLY A 311 -10.41 4.39 -13.52
CA GLY A 311 -11.67 3.83 -14.00
C GLY A 311 -12.90 4.38 -13.27
N LYS A 312 -14.05 3.67 -13.41
CA LYS A 312 -15.35 4.14 -12.91
C LYS A 312 -15.72 3.56 -11.54
N TYR A 313 -15.37 2.30 -11.26
CA TYR A 313 -15.91 1.51 -10.16
C TYR A 313 -15.08 1.64 -8.88
N LEU A 314 -15.67 1.25 -7.75
CA LEU A 314 -15.06 1.23 -6.43
C LEU A 314 -14.76 -0.21 -5.98
N ALA A 315 -14.06 -0.38 -4.88
CA ALA A 315 -13.71 -1.69 -4.33
C ALA A 315 -14.95 -2.52 -3.95
N ILE A 316 -16.03 -1.89 -3.51
CA ILE A 316 -17.29 -2.59 -3.22
C ILE A 316 -17.97 -3.11 -4.49
N ASP A 317 -17.80 -2.45 -5.63
CA ASP A 317 -18.31 -2.96 -6.91
C ASP A 317 -17.49 -4.16 -7.36
N LEU A 318 -16.16 -4.13 -7.15
CA LEU A 318 -15.31 -5.29 -7.37
C LEU A 318 -15.72 -6.47 -6.48
N HIS A 319 -16.06 -6.23 -5.21
CA HIS A 319 -16.55 -7.28 -4.31
C HIS A 319 -17.80 -7.98 -4.88
N ARG A 320 -18.77 -7.19 -5.32
CA ARG A 320 -20.02 -7.68 -5.93
C ARG A 320 -19.80 -8.42 -7.25
N ALA A 321 -18.73 -8.08 -7.96
CA ALA A 321 -18.32 -8.75 -9.21
C ALA A 321 -17.47 -10.02 -8.99
N GLY A 322 -17.37 -10.52 -7.75
CA GLY A 322 -16.63 -11.73 -7.38
C GLY A 322 -15.30 -11.48 -6.68
N GLY A 323 -14.96 -10.23 -6.41
CA GLY A 323 -13.78 -9.85 -5.64
C GLY A 323 -12.45 -10.23 -6.30
N ILE A 324 -11.42 -10.27 -5.49
CA ILE A 324 -10.08 -10.67 -5.94
C ILE A 324 -10.01 -12.15 -6.37
N PRO A 325 -10.74 -13.10 -5.77
CA PRO A 325 -10.75 -14.47 -6.26
C PRO A 325 -11.20 -14.60 -7.71
N ALA A 326 -12.18 -13.79 -8.17
CA ALA A 326 -12.61 -13.80 -9.56
C ALA A 326 -11.52 -13.25 -10.50
N VAL A 327 -10.80 -12.19 -10.11
CA VAL A 327 -9.63 -11.68 -10.86
C VAL A 327 -8.54 -12.74 -10.92
N MET A 328 -8.22 -13.36 -9.78
CA MET A 328 -7.21 -14.42 -9.70
C MET A 328 -7.58 -15.63 -10.55
N LYS A 329 -8.86 -16.00 -10.59
CA LYS A 329 -9.33 -17.13 -11.43
C LYS A 329 -9.10 -16.85 -12.91
N VAL A 330 -9.42 -15.64 -13.39
CA VAL A 330 -9.14 -15.26 -14.79
C VAL A 330 -7.64 -15.32 -15.11
N LEU A 331 -6.80 -14.80 -14.21
CA LEU A 331 -5.35 -14.83 -14.39
C LEU A 331 -4.77 -16.25 -14.32
N LEU A 332 -5.27 -17.09 -13.39
CA LEU A 332 -4.84 -18.47 -13.23
C LEU A 332 -5.18 -19.30 -14.46
N ASP A 333 -6.40 -19.20 -14.98
CA ASP A 333 -6.85 -19.92 -16.18
C ASP A 333 -6.05 -19.52 -17.43
N ALA A 334 -5.48 -18.31 -17.42
CA ALA A 334 -4.60 -17.79 -18.46
C ALA A 334 -3.12 -18.19 -18.28
N GLY A 335 -2.77 -18.92 -17.20
CA GLY A 335 -1.37 -19.24 -16.88
C GLY A 335 -0.53 -18.05 -16.43
N LEU A 336 -1.17 -16.98 -15.93
CA LEU A 336 -0.53 -15.75 -15.47
C LEU A 336 -0.30 -15.73 -13.95
N LEU A 337 -0.79 -16.74 -13.22
CA LEU A 337 -0.52 -16.96 -11.80
C LEU A 337 0.08 -18.35 -11.56
N HIS A 338 0.89 -18.46 -10.51
CA HIS A 338 1.42 -19.72 -9.99
C HIS A 338 0.39 -20.35 -9.06
N GLY A 339 -0.35 -21.36 -9.57
CA GLY A 339 -1.44 -21.99 -8.86
C GLY A 339 -1.00 -22.95 -7.74
N ASP A 340 0.25 -23.37 -7.74
CA ASP A 340 0.88 -24.26 -6.75
C ASP A 340 1.38 -23.56 -5.49
N CYS A 341 1.39 -22.23 -5.47
CA CYS A 341 1.76 -21.46 -4.28
C CYS A 341 0.86 -21.82 -3.09
N MET A 342 1.48 -22.13 -1.94
CA MET A 342 0.79 -22.41 -0.69
C MET A 342 0.16 -21.14 -0.12
N THR A 343 -0.95 -21.28 0.59
CA THR A 343 -1.62 -20.19 1.31
C THR A 343 -1.85 -20.55 2.78
N ILE A 344 -2.19 -19.57 3.59
CA ILE A 344 -2.47 -19.73 5.02
C ILE A 344 -3.64 -20.71 5.30
N THR A 345 -4.49 -20.96 4.31
CA THR A 345 -5.59 -21.96 4.43
C THR A 345 -5.09 -23.40 4.45
N GLY A 346 -3.79 -23.65 4.26
CA GLY A 346 -3.21 -24.99 4.07
C GLY A 346 -3.52 -25.59 2.69
N LYS A 347 -4.09 -24.81 1.78
CA LYS A 347 -4.36 -25.15 0.38
C LYS A 347 -3.54 -24.28 -0.55
N THR A 348 -3.32 -24.77 -1.77
CA THR A 348 -2.69 -23.96 -2.81
C THR A 348 -3.66 -22.90 -3.37
N VAL A 349 -3.12 -21.91 -4.10
CA VAL A 349 -3.93 -20.92 -4.82
C VAL A 349 -4.94 -21.59 -5.74
N ALA A 350 -4.51 -22.57 -6.55
CA ALA A 350 -5.40 -23.30 -7.46
C ALA A 350 -6.52 -24.04 -6.70
N GLN A 351 -6.21 -24.66 -5.56
CA GLN A 351 -7.22 -25.35 -4.74
C GLN A 351 -8.23 -24.39 -4.11
N ASN A 352 -7.80 -23.19 -3.69
CA ASN A 352 -8.71 -22.18 -3.17
C ASN A 352 -9.64 -21.59 -4.25
N LEU A 353 -9.22 -21.58 -5.51
CA LEU A 353 -9.96 -21.05 -6.65
C LEU A 353 -10.74 -22.11 -7.44
N ALA A 354 -10.66 -23.39 -7.05
CA ALA A 354 -11.23 -24.50 -7.83
C ALA A 354 -12.74 -24.34 -8.09
N ASP A 355 -13.47 -23.92 -7.07
CA ASP A 355 -14.94 -23.80 -7.09
C ASP A 355 -15.42 -22.39 -7.49
N MET A 356 -14.51 -21.50 -7.94
CA MET A 356 -14.89 -20.15 -8.36
C MET A 356 -15.70 -20.19 -9.65
N PRO A 357 -16.90 -19.58 -9.68
CA PRO A 357 -17.71 -19.52 -10.88
C PRO A 357 -17.08 -18.62 -11.95
N PRO A 358 -17.38 -18.85 -13.23
CA PRO A 358 -16.91 -17.97 -14.31
C PRO A 358 -17.53 -16.56 -14.20
N LEU A 359 -16.84 -15.54 -14.72
CA LEU A 359 -17.25 -14.12 -14.60
C LEU A 359 -18.70 -13.84 -14.97
N ARG A 360 -19.26 -14.53 -15.97
CA ARG A 360 -20.64 -14.36 -16.42
C ARG A 360 -21.70 -14.65 -15.34
N GLU A 361 -21.35 -15.42 -14.30
CA GLU A 361 -22.28 -15.74 -13.21
C GLU A 361 -22.39 -14.61 -12.18
N TYR A 362 -21.47 -13.64 -12.20
CA TYR A 362 -21.56 -12.43 -11.38
C TYR A 362 -22.40 -11.31 -12.03
N GLY A 363 -23.00 -11.57 -13.19
CA GLY A 363 -23.84 -10.65 -13.94
C GLY A 363 -23.46 -10.65 -15.43
N ALA A 364 -24.44 -10.84 -16.30
CA ALA A 364 -24.21 -10.91 -17.75
C ALA A 364 -23.62 -9.63 -18.31
N ASP A 365 -23.99 -8.48 -17.71
CA ASP A 365 -23.60 -7.13 -18.15
C ASP A 365 -22.54 -6.48 -17.25
N GLN A 366 -21.94 -7.23 -16.27
CA GLN A 366 -20.91 -6.66 -15.44
C GLN A 366 -19.66 -6.35 -16.27
N ASP A 367 -19.09 -5.15 -16.10
CA ASP A 367 -17.88 -4.68 -16.76
C ASP A 367 -16.81 -4.18 -15.76
N VAL A 368 -16.98 -4.49 -14.47
CA VAL A 368 -16.03 -4.20 -13.40
C VAL A 368 -14.75 -5.01 -13.58
N ILE A 369 -14.92 -6.32 -13.86
CA ILE A 369 -13.82 -7.24 -14.21
C ILE A 369 -14.04 -7.66 -15.66
N ARG A 370 -13.12 -7.26 -16.53
CA ARG A 370 -13.18 -7.62 -17.94
C ARG A 370 -12.56 -8.99 -18.21
N PRO A 371 -13.07 -9.73 -19.21
CA PRO A 371 -12.46 -10.97 -19.61
C PRO A 371 -11.10 -10.73 -20.27
N LEU A 372 -10.22 -11.73 -20.20
CA LEU A 372 -8.87 -11.65 -20.79
C LEU A 372 -8.88 -11.31 -22.30
N ALA A 373 -9.91 -11.73 -23.03
CA ALA A 373 -10.06 -11.44 -24.46
C ALA A 373 -10.39 -9.95 -24.76
N ASN A 374 -10.82 -9.19 -23.73
CA ASN A 374 -11.15 -7.77 -23.88
C ASN A 374 -10.72 -6.98 -22.64
N PRO A 375 -9.40 -6.92 -22.31
CA PRO A 375 -8.90 -6.21 -21.14
C PRO A 375 -9.07 -4.70 -21.29
N MET A 376 -8.94 -3.96 -20.18
CA MET A 376 -8.85 -2.49 -20.22
C MET A 376 -7.59 -2.04 -20.98
N TYR A 377 -6.46 -2.70 -20.69
CA TYR A 377 -5.16 -2.49 -21.33
C TYR A 377 -4.42 -3.82 -21.42
N ALA A 378 -3.65 -4.01 -22.49
CA ALA A 378 -2.94 -5.26 -22.76
C ALA A 378 -1.78 -5.54 -21.80
N GLU A 379 -1.24 -4.50 -21.19
CA GLU A 379 -0.13 -4.57 -20.22
C GLU A 379 -0.49 -3.83 -18.93
N GLY A 380 0.18 -4.17 -17.84
CA GLY A 380 0.01 -3.55 -16.53
C GLY A 380 0.34 -2.05 -16.54
N HIS A 381 -0.22 -1.34 -15.58
CA HIS A 381 -0.21 0.12 -15.52
C HIS A 381 0.98 0.73 -14.77
N LEU A 382 1.65 -0.04 -13.89
CA LEU A 382 2.81 0.44 -13.13
C LEU A 382 4.10 0.11 -13.86
N ALA A 383 4.71 1.11 -14.48
CA ALA A 383 5.96 0.97 -15.23
C ALA A 383 7.16 1.45 -14.42
N ILE A 384 8.28 0.78 -14.60
CA ILE A 384 9.58 1.18 -14.07
C ILE A 384 10.34 1.91 -15.16
N LEU A 385 10.59 3.20 -14.95
CA LEU A 385 11.39 4.01 -15.86
C LEU A 385 12.82 4.11 -15.32
N LYS A 386 13.78 4.15 -16.25
CA LYS A 386 15.20 4.37 -15.96
C LYS A 386 15.76 5.47 -16.86
N GLY A 387 16.95 5.93 -16.58
CA GLY A 387 17.65 6.97 -17.32
C GLY A 387 18.67 7.66 -16.41
N ASN A 388 19.30 8.73 -16.88
CA ASN A 388 20.30 9.41 -16.06
C ASN A 388 19.72 10.06 -14.80
N LEU A 389 18.44 10.50 -14.84
CA LEU A 389 17.74 11.01 -13.66
C LEU A 389 17.40 9.92 -12.64
N SER A 390 17.20 8.67 -13.07
CA SER A 390 16.80 7.58 -12.20
C SER A 390 17.49 6.26 -12.59
N PRO A 391 18.81 6.15 -12.43
CA PRO A 391 19.54 4.93 -12.80
C PRO A 391 19.13 3.71 -11.96
N GLU A 392 18.69 3.90 -10.74
CA GLU A 392 18.14 2.83 -9.87
C GLU A 392 16.68 2.49 -10.18
N GLY A 393 15.99 3.32 -10.95
CA GLY A 393 14.58 3.18 -11.31
C GLY A 393 13.64 4.13 -10.56
N CYS A 394 12.52 4.41 -11.20
CA CYS A 394 11.39 5.18 -10.67
C CYS A 394 10.09 4.58 -11.17
N VAL A 395 8.96 5.03 -10.64
CA VAL A 395 7.64 4.43 -10.87
C VAL A 395 6.70 5.43 -11.52
N ALA A 396 6.04 5.02 -12.60
CA ALA A 396 4.99 5.79 -13.26
C ALA A 396 3.73 4.95 -13.48
N LYS A 397 2.55 5.60 -13.47
CA LYS A 397 1.33 5.04 -14.03
C LYS A 397 1.24 5.42 -15.50
N ILE A 398 1.25 4.46 -16.41
CA ILE A 398 1.36 4.74 -17.85
C ILE A 398 0.11 4.44 -18.65
N THR A 399 -0.88 3.72 -18.09
CA THR A 399 -2.10 3.40 -18.82
C THR A 399 -3.07 4.59 -18.88
N GLY A 400 -3.70 4.76 -20.04
CA GLY A 400 -4.66 5.84 -20.25
C GLY A 400 -4.05 7.23 -20.49
N LEU A 401 -2.71 7.33 -20.57
CA LEU A 401 -2.04 8.58 -20.91
C LEU A 401 -2.32 8.95 -22.37
N LYS A 402 -2.83 10.18 -22.60
CA LYS A 402 -2.99 10.70 -23.97
C LYS A 402 -1.65 11.11 -24.60
N ASN A 403 -0.75 11.60 -23.75
CA ASN A 403 0.59 12.01 -24.16
C ASN A 403 1.63 11.11 -23.47
N PRO A 404 1.98 9.96 -24.07
CA PRO A 404 2.90 9.00 -23.45
C PRO A 404 4.37 9.44 -23.46
N VAL A 405 4.71 10.46 -24.25
CA VAL A 405 6.04 11.05 -24.36
C VAL A 405 5.95 12.55 -24.14
N MET A 406 6.76 13.08 -23.26
CA MET A 406 6.85 14.51 -22.96
C MET A 406 8.31 14.95 -22.87
N THR A 407 8.63 16.05 -23.56
CA THR A 407 9.91 16.74 -23.36
C THR A 407 9.62 18.22 -23.11
N GLY A 408 10.14 18.76 -22.01
CA GLY A 408 9.82 20.12 -21.65
C GLY A 408 10.81 20.74 -20.64
N PRO A 409 10.68 22.06 -20.41
CA PRO A 409 11.52 22.76 -19.45
C PRO A 409 11.15 22.39 -18.01
N ALA A 410 12.18 22.21 -17.18
CA ALA A 410 12.03 21.95 -15.75
C ALA A 410 11.49 23.18 -15.00
N ARG A 411 10.54 22.95 -14.09
CA ARG A 411 10.09 23.89 -13.05
C ARG A 411 10.44 23.29 -11.70
N VAL A 412 11.44 23.84 -11.02
CA VAL A 412 12.11 23.20 -9.89
C VAL A 412 11.58 23.71 -8.55
N PHE A 413 11.22 22.75 -7.66
CA PHE A 413 10.68 23.02 -6.33
C PHE A 413 11.32 22.09 -5.30
N ASP A 414 11.69 22.64 -4.13
CA ASP A 414 12.29 21.88 -3.04
C ASP A 414 11.27 21.48 -1.95
N ASP A 415 9.98 21.79 -2.15
CA ASP A 415 8.86 21.41 -1.29
C ASP A 415 7.51 21.45 -2.04
N GLU A 416 6.50 20.78 -1.47
CA GLU A 416 5.15 20.66 -2.04
C GLU A 416 4.41 22.02 -2.04
N GLN A 417 4.60 22.83 -1.00
CA GLN A 417 3.87 24.07 -0.80
C GLN A 417 4.25 25.11 -1.86
N SER A 418 5.54 25.26 -2.16
CA SER A 418 6.02 26.16 -3.22
C SER A 418 5.56 25.71 -4.61
N ALA A 419 5.51 24.40 -4.87
CA ALA A 419 4.96 23.83 -6.09
C ALA A 419 3.46 24.13 -6.23
N LEU A 420 2.67 23.87 -5.18
CA LEU A 420 1.24 24.18 -5.16
C LEU A 420 0.98 25.68 -5.36
N ALA A 421 1.74 26.55 -4.67
CA ALA A 421 1.62 28.00 -4.84
C ALA A 421 1.91 28.45 -6.28
N ALA A 422 2.87 27.81 -6.96
CA ALA A 422 3.17 28.09 -8.38
C ALA A 422 2.00 27.71 -9.30
N ILE A 423 1.37 26.54 -9.06
CA ILE A 423 0.19 26.10 -9.81
C ILE A 423 -0.97 27.07 -9.58
N MET A 424 -1.28 27.40 -8.31
CA MET A 424 -2.39 28.30 -7.97
C MET A 424 -2.19 29.72 -8.55
N ALA A 425 -0.93 30.18 -8.63
CA ALA A 425 -0.58 31.44 -9.26
C ALA A 425 -0.54 31.37 -10.82
N LYS A 426 -0.93 30.23 -11.42
CA LYS A 426 -0.93 30.00 -12.89
C LYS A 426 0.44 30.22 -13.55
N ARG A 427 1.53 29.93 -12.82
CA ARG A 427 2.90 30.03 -13.35
C ARG A 427 3.35 28.76 -14.07
N ILE A 428 2.61 27.66 -13.92
CA ILE A 428 2.83 26.40 -14.63
C ILE A 428 1.98 26.40 -15.89
N VAL A 429 2.59 26.08 -17.02
CA VAL A 429 1.95 26.12 -18.35
C VAL A 429 2.08 24.76 -19.05
N PRO A 430 1.23 24.48 -20.07
CA PRO A 430 1.36 23.27 -20.87
C PRO A 430 2.76 23.07 -21.43
N GLY A 431 3.30 21.86 -21.31
CA GLY A 431 4.66 21.49 -21.74
C GLY A 431 5.72 21.58 -20.65
N ASP A 432 5.43 22.18 -19.48
CA ASP A 432 6.36 22.20 -18.36
C ASP A 432 6.54 20.80 -17.75
N VAL A 433 7.74 20.53 -17.20
CA VAL A 433 8.02 19.36 -16.35
C VAL A 433 8.35 19.86 -14.94
N MET A 434 7.42 19.67 -14.01
CA MET A 434 7.64 20.02 -12.62
C MET A 434 8.59 19.03 -11.96
N VAL A 435 9.58 19.53 -11.21
CA VAL A 435 10.57 18.73 -10.48
C VAL A 435 10.44 19.04 -9.00
N LEU A 436 9.89 18.12 -8.22
CA LEU A 436 9.78 18.22 -6.78
C LEU A 436 10.82 17.31 -6.13
N ARG A 437 11.79 17.90 -5.45
CA ARG A 437 12.95 17.18 -4.92
C ARG A 437 13.17 17.40 -3.43
N TYR A 438 14.10 16.65 -2.83
CA TYR A 438 14.32 16.59 -1.38
C TYR A 438 13.09 16.11 -0.61
N LEU A 439 12.31 15.23 -1.22
CA LEU A 439 11.12 14.59 -0.67
C LEU A 439 11.27 13.05 -0.59
N GLY A 440 12.49 12.55 -0.85
CA GLY A 440 12.84 11.14 -0.76
C GLY A 440 12.96 10.61 0.68
N PRO A 441 13.38 9.34 0.85
CA PRO A 441 13.46 8.68 2.16
C PRO A 441 14.24 9.47 3.21
N LYS A 442 15.38 10.06 2.82
CA LYS A 442 16.28 10.82 3.70
C LYS A 442 16.01 12.32 3.69
N GLY A 443 15.84 12.90 2.51
CA GLY A 443 15.71 14.35 2.32
C GLY A 443 14.39 14.92 2.81
N GLY A 444 13.29 14.20 2.56
CA GLY A 444 11.97 14.56 3.06
C GLY A 444 11.48 13.60 4.12
N PRO A 445 12.19 13.32 5.24
CA PRO A 445 12.11 12.04 5.93
C PRO A 445 10.72 11.42 5.92
N GLY A 446 10.64 10.13 5.50
CA GLY A 446 9.37 9.44 5.35
C GLY A 446 8.72 9.57 3.97
N MET A 447 9.40 10.11 2.95
CA MET A 447 8.88 10.17 1.57
C MET A 447 7.41 10.60 1.53
N PRO A 448 7.04 11.85 1.89
CA PRO A 448 5.64 12.25 1.98
C PRO A 448 4.91 12.02 0.66
N GLU A 449 3.68 11.54 0.74
CA GLU A 449 2.80 11.44 -0.42
C GLU A 449 2.22 12.81 -0.77
N MET A 450 2.11 13.08 -2.06
CA MET A 450 1.53 14.31 -2.58
C MET A 450 0.27 14.02 -3.38
N LEU A 451 -0.76 14.81 -3.20
CA LEU A 451 -2.00 14.80 -3.99
C LEU A 451 -2.42 16.23 -4.36
N ALA A 452 -2.12 17.22 -3.52
CA ALA A 452 -2.55 18.58 -3.74
C ALA A 452 -2.00 19.21 -5.06
N PRO A 453 -0.72 19.06 -5.42
CA PRO A 453 -0.21 19.58 -6.69
C PRO A 453 -0.89 18.92 -7.90
N THR A 454 -1.04 17.59 -7.89
CA THR A 454 -1.67 16.87 -9.01
C THR A 454 -3.15 17.16 -9.12
N GLY A 455 -3.88 17.26 -7.98
CA GLY A 455 -5.28 17.68 -7.95
C GLY A 455 -5.47 19.10 -8.49
N ALA A 456 -4.58 20.04 -8.13
CA ALA A 456 -4.62 21.40 -8.63
C ALA A 456 -4.33 21.49 -10.14
N LEU A 457 -3.36 20.73 -10.66
CA LEU A 457 -3.10 20.63 -12.11
C LEU A 457 -4.33 20.13 -12.87
N ILE A 458 -4.97 19.06 -12.36
CA ILE A 458 -6.20 18.51 -12.97
C ILE A 458 -7.32 19.56 -12.94
N GLY A 459 -7.53 20.23 -11.79
CA GLY A 459 -8.54 21.27 -11.64
C GLY A 459 -8.37 22.44 -12.60
N GLN A 460 -7.13 22.75 -13.01
CA GLN A 460 -6.81 23.78 -14.01
C GLN A 460 -6.76 23.25 -15.46
N GLY A 461 -7.07 21.97 -15.69
CA GLY A 461 -7.03 21.36 -17.03
C GLY A 461 -5.62 21.04 -17.53
N LEU A 462 -4.63 21.05 -16.67
CA LEU A 462 -3.20 20.82 -17.00
C LEU A 462 -2.74 19.37 -16.79
N GLY A 463 -3.57 18.49 -16.25
CA GLY A 463 -3.19 17.12 -15.85
C GLY A 463 -2.63 16.23 -16.98
N GLU A 464 -2.90 16.55 -18.24
CA GLU A 464 -2.42 15.80 -19.42
C GLU A 464 -1.29 16.52 -20.17
N SER A 465 -1.01 17.77 -19.83
CA SER A 465 -0.06 18.63 -20.57
C SER A 465 1.16 19.06 -19.75
N VAL A 466 1.20 18.71 -18.47
CA VAL A 466 2.32 19.00 -17.56
C VAL A 466 2.84 17.68 -16.99
N GLY A 467 4.15 17.45 -17.10
CA GLY A 467 4.83 16.34 -16.43
C GLY A 467 5.19 16.70 -14.99
N LEU A 468 5.23 15.69 -14.10
CA LEU A 468 5.65 15.90 -12.74
C LEU A 468 6.52 14.74 -12.26
N ILE A 469 7.75 15.05 -11.82
CA ILE A 469 8.69 14.06 -11.28
C ILE A 469 9.08 14.40 -9.84
N THR A 470 9.31 13.36 -9.02
CA THR A 470 9.71 13.54 -7.63
C THR A 470 10.53 12.36 -7.11
N ASP A 471 11.45 12.63 -6.18
CA ASP A 471 12.08 11.60 -5.35
C ASP A 471 11.20 11.17 -4.15
N GLY A 472 10.08 11.87 -3.93
CA GLY A 472 9.02 11.50 -3.01
C GLY A 472 8.01 10.52 -3.63
N ARG A 473 6.77 10.56 -3.12
CA ARG A 473 5.66 9.69 -3.56
C ARG A 473 4.44 10.49 -4.00
N PHE A 474 3.62 9.87 -4.84
CA PHE A 474 2.28 10.34 -5.13
C PHE A 474 1.24 9.45 -4.46
N SER A 475 0.12 10.04 -4.06
CA SER A 475 -1.03 9.32 -3.55
C SER A 475 -1.54 8.30 -4.57
N GLY A 476 -2.08 7.18 -4.10
CA GLY A 476 -2.74 6.17 -4.93
C GLY A 476 -3.88 6.72 -5.79
N GLY A 477 -4.47 7.87 -5.42
CA GLY A 477 -5.50 8.57 -6.18
C GLY A 477 -4.98 9.46 -7.32
N THR A 478 -3.67 9.58 -7.51
CA THR A 478 -3.07 10.43 -8.55
C THR A 478 -3.14 9.76 -9.93
N TRP A 479 -3.34 10.56 -10.98
CA TRP A 479 -3.26 10.16 -12.37
C TRP A 479 -2.62 11.29 -13.23
N GLY A 480 -2.22 10.97 -14.48
CA GLY A 480 -1.49 11.87 -15.37
C GLY A 480 -0.02 11.45 -15.55
N MET A 481 0.78 12.27 -16.25
CA MET A 481 2.22 12.02 -16.46
C MET A 481 2.99 12.33 -15.17
N VAL A 482 2.89 11.43 -14.19
CA VAL A 482 3.54 11.56 -12.88
C VAL A 482 4.50 10.41 -12.62
N VAL A 483 5.73 10.74 -12.22
CA VAL A 483 6.82 9.80 -11.96
C VAL A 483 7.33 10.03 -10.54
N GLY A 484 7.12 9.05 -9.69
CA GLY A 484 7.59 9.06 -8.29
C GLY A 484 8.75 8.12 -8.03
N HIS A 485 9.26 8.16 -6.80
CA HIS A 485 10.34 7.29 -6.33
C HIS A 485 11.64 7.43 -7.14
N VAL A 486 11.92 8.62 -7.70
CA VAL A 486 13.15 8.84 -8.46
C VAL A 486 14.36 8.53 -7.57
N ALA A 487 15.15 7.56 -7.99
CA ALA A 487 16.27 7.04 -7.21
C ALA A 487 17.57 7.00 -8.05
N PRO A 488 18.71 7.45 -7.45
CA PRO A 488 18.89 7.99 -6.10
C PRO A 488 18.16 9.31 -5.85
N GLU A 489 17.68 9.53 -4.61
CA GLU A 489 17.03 10.78 -4.21
C GLU A 489 17.99 11.98 -4.23
N ALA A 490 17.45 13.20 -4.27
CA ALA A 490 18.24 14.43 -4.29
C ALA A 490 19.18 14.55 -3.08
N TYR A 491 18.70 14.24 -1.88
CA TYR A 491 19.49 14.32 -0.64
C TYR A 491 20.70 13.39 -0.65
N ALA A 492 20.59 12.24 -1.31
CA ALA A 492 21.68 11.27 -1.49
C ALA A 492 22.63 11.60 -2.67
N GLY A 493 22.45 12.75 -3.33
CA GLY A 493 23.26 13.18 -4.46
C GLY A 493 22.82 12.62 -5.82
N GLY A 494 21.58 12.13 -5.92
CA GLY A 494 20.95 11.78 -7.19
C GLY A 494 20.95 12.96 -8.17
N LEU A 495 20.93 12.67 -9.47
CA LEU A 495 21.01 13.71 -10.51
C LEU A 495 19.83 14.72 -10.42
N ILE A 496 18.70 14.33 -9.87
CA ILE A 496 17.55 15.19 -9.62
C ILE A 496 17.91 16.42 -8.75
N ALA A 497 18.94 16.31 -7.86
CA ALA A 497 19.45 17.42 -7.07
C ALA A 497 20.10 18.53 -7.92
N LEU A 498 20.60 18.16 -9.11
CA LEU A 498 21.37 19.03 -9.99
C LEU A 498 20.52 19.68 -11.09
N VAL A 499 19.24 19.33 -11.19
CA VAL A 499 18.32 19.95 -12.14
C VAL A 499 18.16 21.43 -11.83
N GLN A 500 18.25 22.28 -12.85
CA GLN A 500 18.06 23.72 -12.76
C GLN A 500 16.78 24.13 -13.50
N GLU A 501 16.25 25.31 -13.13
CA GLU A 501 15.09 25.88 -13.79
C GLU A 501 15.32 26.04 -15.29
N GLY A 502 14.39 25.54 -16.10
CA GLY A 502 14.47 25.57 -17.56
C GLY A 502 15.26 24.44 -18.22
N ASP A 503 15.91 23.54 -17.47
CA ASP A 503 16.56 22.38 -18.05
C ASP A 503 15.56 21.51 -18.83
N SER A 504 15.97 20.96 -19.98
CA SER A 504 15.13 20.06 -20.74
C SER A 504 15.09 18.66 -20.11
N ILE A 505 13.87 18.15 -19.84
CA ILE A 505 13.65 16.80 -19.30
C ILE A 505 12.74 16.04 -20.26
N THR A 506 13.08 14.78 -20.53
CA THR A 506 12.26 13.83 -21.29
C THR A 506 11.72 12.74 -20.36
N ILE A 507 10.41 12.54 -20.42
CA ILE A 507 9.68 11.40 -19.84
C ILE A 507 9.09 10.62 -21.02
N ASP A 508 9.51 9.37 -21.22
CA ASP A 508 9.03 8.51 -22.31
C ASP A 508 8.54 7.19 -21.74
N SER A 509 7.22 6.99 -21.71
CA SER A 509 6.61 5.77 -21.18
C SER A 509 6.70 4.59 -22.14
N HIS A 510 6.99 4.80 -23.44
CA HIS A 510 7.23 3.72 -24.40
C HIS A 510 8.64 3.15 -24.28
N GLN A 511 9.63 4.03 -24.14
CA GLN A 511 11.03 3.63 -23.95
C GLN A 511 11.38 3.38 -22.47
N LEU A 512 10.41 3.60 -21.56
CA LEU A 512 10.61 3.53 -20.11
C LEU A 512 11.79 4.42 -19.64
N LEU A 513 11.85 5.66 -20.16
CA LEU A 513 12.97 6.56 -20.01
C LEU A 513 12.59 7.79 -19.16
N LEU A 514 13.47 8.15 -18.22
CA LEU A 514 13.48 9.43 -17.51
C LEU A 514 14.85 10.08 -17.66
N GLN A 515 14.93 11.15 -18.46
CA GLN A 515 16.21 11.71 -18.92
C GLN A 515 16.30 13.22 -18.69
N LEU A 516 17.41 13.67 -18.11
CA LEU A 516 17.85 15.06 -18.12
C LEU A 516 18.71 15.29 -19.37
N ASN A 517 18.28 16.21 -20.24
CA ASN A 517 18.95 16.51 -21.50
C ASN A 517 19.96 17.65 -21.31
N VAL A 518 20.99 17.41 -20.50
CA VAL A 518 22.07 18.34 -20.19
C VAL A 518 23.40 17.60 -20.45
N ASP A 519 24.39 18.31 -20.98
CA ASP A 519 25.69 17.73 -21.29
C ASP A 519 26.41 17.22 -20.05
N ASP A 520 27.12 16.09 -20.18
CA ASP A 520 27.86 15.47 -19.08
C ASP A 520 28.89 16.42 -18.43
N ALA A 521 29.54 17.27 -19.22
CA ALA A 521 30.48 18.27 -18.70
C ALA A 521 29.81 19.28 -17.76
N GLU A 522 28.59 19.71 -18.09
CA GLU A 522 27.78 20.59 -17.25
C GLU A 522 27.29 19.86 -15.98
N ILE A 523 26.89 18.60 -16.10
CA ILE A 523 26.53 17.76 -14.95
C ILE A 523 27.70 17.64 -13.98
N VAL A 524 28.90 17.36 -14.49
CA VAL A 524 30.12 17.28 -13.68
C VAL A 524 30.41 18.63 -12.98
N ARG A 525 30.25 19.76 -13.70
CA ARG A 525 30.42 21.10 -13.14
C ARG A 525 29.44 21.37 -12.00
N ARG A 526 28.15 21.05 -12.20
CA ARG A 526 27.10 21.23 -11.17
C ARG A 526 27.37 20.35 -9.96
N ARG A 527 27.81 19.12 -10.17
CA ARG A 527 28.11 18.16 -9.09
C ARG A 527 29.28 18.64 -8.24
N ALA A 528 30.28 19.28 -8.81
CA ALA A 528 31.42 19.82 -8.07
C ALA A 528 31.03 20.96 -7.10
N GLY A 529 29.94 21.67 -7.38
CA GLY A 529 29.42 22.74 -6.53
C GLY A 529 28.29 22.30 -5.59
N TRP A 530 27.82 21.06 -5.68
CA TRP A 530 26.70 20.59 -4.88
C TRP A 530 27.16 19.97 -3.55
N ALA A 531 26.41 20.28 -2.50
CA ALA A 531 26.50 19.60 -1.20
C ALA A 531 25.09 19.31 -0.67
N PRO A 532 24.90 18.23 0.08
CA PRO A 532 23.61 17.93 0.67
C PRO A 532 23.17 19.05 1.62
N PRO A 533 21.90 19.44 1.63
CA PRO A 533 21.38 20.40 2.58
C PRO A 533 21.49 19.86 4.03
N ALA A 534 21.43 20.75 5.00
CA ALA A 534 21.40 20.35 6.40
C ALA A 534 20.19 19.44 6.69
N PRO A 535 20.34 18.46 7.58
CA PRO A 535 19.22 17.58 7.94
C PRO A 535 18.03 18.38 8.47
N ARG A 536 16.84 18.12 7.95
CA ARG A 536 15.60 18.78 8.43
C ARG A 536 15.25 18.44 9.87
N TYR A 537 15.64 17.24 10.32
CA TYR A 537 15.39 16.72 11.68
C TYR A 537 16.66 16.10 12.25
N THR A 538 16.99 16.49 13.49
CA THR A 538 18.19 16.01 14.20
C THR A 538 17.87 15.04 15.35
N ARG A 539 16.58 14.90 15.70
CA ARG A 539 16.10 14.04 16.79
C ARG A 539 14.75 13.42 16.46
N GLY A 540 14.38 12.37 17.20
CA GLY A 540 13.08 11.73 17.09
C GLY A 540 12.99 10.69 15.96
N VAL A 541 11.78 10.24 15.69
CA VAL A 541 11.53 9.14 14.75
C VAL A 541 11.88 9.51 13.31
N LEU A 542 11.63 10.76 12.89
CA LEU A 542 11.99 11.24 11.55
C LEU A 542 13.50 11.25 11.33
N ALA A 543 14.28 11.67 12.34
CA ALA A 543 15.74 11.65 12.26
C ALA A 543 16.29 10.21 12.22
N LYS A 544 15.71 9.28 12.99
CA LYS A 544 16.06 7.85 12.93
C LYS A 544 15.79 7.28 11.54
N PHE A 545 14.62 7.58 10.98
CA PHE A 545 14.24 7.14 9.64
C PHE A 545 15.22 7.69 8.59
N ALA A 546 15.45 9.01 8.55
CA ALA A 546 16.36 9.65 7.60
C ALA A 546 17.79 9.07 7.65
N LYS A 547 18.27 8.72 8.85
CA LYS A 547 19.61 8.16 9.03
C LYS A 547 19.74 6.75 8.45
N ASN A 548 18.72 5.90 8.66
CA ASN A 548 18.80 4.47 8.40
C ASN A 548 18.11 4.05 7.10
N ALA A 549 17.19 4.88 6.55
CA ALA A 549 16.42 4.51 5.38
C ALA A 549 17.31 4.17 4.19
N SER A 550 17.05 3.06 3.55
CA SER A 550 17.65 2.68 2.26
C SER A 550 17.04 3.49 1.11
N SER A 551 17.53 3.30 -0.11
CA SER A 551 16.96 3.91 -1.31
C SER A 551 15.49 3.48 -1.51
N ALA A 552 14.69 4.32 -2.19
CA ALA A 552 13.35 3.94 -2.62
C ALA A 552 13.35 2.71 -3.55
N SER A 553 14.41 2.53 -4.34
CA SER A 553 14.60 1.35 -5.21
C SER A 553 14.80 0.03 -4.46
N THR A 554 15.05 0.10 -3.15
CA THR A 554 15.17 -1.06 -2.24
C THR A 554 14.11 -1.06 -1.13
N GLY A 555 13.05 -0.24 -1.28
CA GLY A 555 11.90 -0.25 -0.39
C GLY A 555 11.94 0.74 0.78
N ALA A 556 12.98 1.59 0.89
CA ALA A 556 13.18 2.55 1.99
C ALA A 556 13.05 1.87 3.37
N VAL A 557 13.69 0.71 3.54
CA VAL A 557 13.73 -0.06 4.80
C VAL A 557 14.83 0.46 5.73
N LEU A 558 14.76 0.13 7.04
CA LEU A 558 15.67 0.68 8.04
C LEU A 558 16.78 -0.30 8.49
N ASP A 559 16.72 -1.53 8.07
CA ASP A 559 17.58 -2.66 8.45
C ASP A 559 18.35 -3.27 7.26
N LEU A 560 18.53 -2.50 6.20
CA LEU A 560 19.41 -2.85 5.09
C LEU A 560 20.81 -2.30 5.40
N ASP A 561 21.84 -3.17 5.39
CA ASP A 561 23.25 -2.82 5.63
C ASP A 561 23.85 -1.91 4.53
#